data_f6d81b75a2b2166d19be2eaf1ad7da3f
#
_entry.id   f6d81b75a2b2166d19be2eaf1ad7da3f
#
_cell.length_a   1.000
_cell.length_b   1.000
_cell.length_c   1.000
_cell.angle_alpha   90.00
_cell.angle_beta   90.00
_cell.angle_gamma   90.00
#
_symmetry.space_group_name_H-M   'P 1'
#
loop_
_entity.id
_entity.type
_entity.pdbx_description
1 polymer ?
#
loop_
_entity_poly.entity_id
_entity_poly.type
_entity_poly.pdbx_seq_one_letter_code
_entity_poly.pdbx_strand_id
1 'polypeptide(L)'
;MSENHPIIDMSWHMADTPLGQAKAGIALRKTTPLESHADWKIVPRRRDVIGLLEEQSAQRVPDLIPLRYYRMSDSAFTFYRGTALIMANDLAHTPTTGIPVQAVGDAHIGNFGMFRSPSDRLVFDINDFDETATGPWEWDVKRLAVSVEICG
;
A
#
# COMPACT_ATOMS: atom_id res chain seq x y z
N MET A 1 20.62 -18.46 9.72
CA MET A 1 19.22 -18.84 9.52
C MET A 1 18.82 -18.20 8.20
N SER A 2 18.60 -19.02 7.17
CA SER A 2 18.26 -18.55 5.82
C SER A 2 16.82 -18.03 5.84
N GLU A 3 16.64 -16.73 5.68
CA GLU A 3 15.32 -16.14 5.44
C GLU A 3 14.83 -16.63 4.09
N ASN A 4 13.85 -17.53 4.11
CA ASN A 4 13.10 -17.91 2.92
C ASN A 4 12.25 -16.71 2.52
N HIS A 5 12.77 -15.84 1.67
CA HIS A 5 11.92 -14.94 0.92
C HIS A 5 11.02 -15.80 0.02
N PRO A 6 9.70 -15.61 0.05
CA PRO A 6 8.82 -16.32 -0.86
C PRO A 6 9.28 -15.99 -2.29
N ILE A 7 9.58 -17.03 -3.06
CA ILE A 7 9.85 -16.90 -4.49
C ILE A 7 8.55 -16.37 -5.09
N ILE A 8 8.57 -15.11 -5.54
CA ILE A 8 7.44 -14.50 -6.25
C ILE A 8 7.26 -15.30 -7.53
N ASP A 9 6.16 -16.04 -7.63
CA ASP A 9 5.80 -16.74 -8.86
C ASP A 9 5.48 -15.71 -9.95
N MET A 10 6.43 -15.50 -10.84
CA MET A 10 6.34 -14.56 -11.97
C MET A 10 5.62 -15.16 -13.18
N SER A 11 4.95 -16.31 -13.03
CA SER A 11 4.30 -17.01 -14.15
C SER A 11 3.24 -16.18 -14.88
N TRP A 12 2.67 -15.16 -14.22
CA TRP A 12 1.74 -14.21 -14.83
C TRP A 12 2.40 -13.29 -15.90
N HIS A 13 3.72 -13.07 -15.82
CA HIS A 13 4.48 -12.35 -16.87
C HIS A 13 4.60 -13.15 -18.17
N MET A 14 4.36 -14.47 -18.14
CA MET A 14 4.51 -15.35 -19.30
C MET A 14 3.32 -15.31 -20.28
N ALA A 15 2.30 -14.50 -20.02
CA ALA A 15 1.18 -14.34 -20.93
C ALA A 15 1.49 -13.21 -21.92
N ASP A 16 2.09 -13.54 -23.06
CA ASP A 16 2.54 -12.59 -24.10
C ASP A 16 1.41 -11.79 -24.79
N THR A 17 0.16 -12.01 -24.42
CA THR A 17 -0.99 -11.33 -25.02
C THR A 17 -1.95 -10.76 -23.96
N PRO A 18 -2.66 -9.65 -24.26
CA PRO A 18 -3.68 -9.10 -23.33
C PRO A 18 -4.74 -10.13 -22.93
N LEU A 19 -5.15 -11.00 -23.86
CA LEU A 19 -6.10 -12.08 -23.57
C LEU A 19 -5.50 -13.14 -22.63
N GLY A 20 -4.22 -13.46 -22.79
CA GLY A 20 -3.49 -14.36 -21.89
C GLY A 20 -3.40 -13.79 -20.48
N GLN A 21 -3.06 -12.52 -20.36
CA GLN A 21 -3.02 -11.80 -19.06
C GLN A 21 -4.39 -11.76 -18.39
N ALA A 22 -5.47 -11.48 -19.14
CA ALA A 22 -6.82 -11.51 -18.62
C ALA A 22 -7.22 -12.91 -18.10
N LYS A 23 -6.86 -13.99 -18.83
CA LYS A 23 -7.11 -15.37 -18.40
C LYS A 23 -6.33 -15.71 -17.12
N ALA A 24 -5.06 -15.30 -17.04
CA ALA A 24 -4.24 -15.48 -15.85
C ALA A 24 -4.86 -14.76 -14.64
N GLY A 25 -5.26 -13.50 -14.80
CA GLY A 25 -5.95 -12.74 -13.74
C GLY A 25 -7.27 -13.39 -13.29
N ILE A 26 -8.05 -13.94 -14.21
CA ILE A 26 -9.27 -14.70 -13.86
C ILE A 26 -8.93 -15.98 -13.08
N ALA A 27 -7.84 -16.66 -13.43
CA ALA A 27 -7.41 -17.87 -12.72
C ALA A 27 -6.98 -17.55 -11.27
N LEU A 28 -6.32 -16.42 -11.03
CA LEU A 28 -5.92 -15.97 -9.69
C LEU A 28 -7.11 -15.74 -8.74
N ARG A 29 -8.29 -15.39 -9.27
CA ARG A 29 -9.52 -15.25 -8.46
C ARG A 29 -10.00 -16.57 -7.87
N LYS A 30 -9.53 -17.72 -8.36
CA LYS A 30 -9.85 -19.04 -7.79
C LYS A 30 -9.01 -19.33 -6.55
N THR A 31 -7.77 -18.86 -6.52
CA THR A 31 -6.85 -19.02 -5.39
C THR A 31 -7.00 -17.91 -4.37
N THR A 32 -7.29 -16.71 -4.84
CA THR A 32 -7.52 -15.51 -4.02
C THR A 32 -8.86 -14.89 -4.41
N PRO A 33 -10.00 -15.42 -3.90
CA PRO A 33 -11.32 -14.87 -4.16
C PRO A 33 -11.44 -13.43 -3.67
N LEU A 34 -12.30 -12.62 -4.31
CA LEU A 34 -12.47 -11.21 -3.94
C LEU A 34 -12.86 -11.04 -2.46
N GLU A 35 -13.69 -11.94 -1.96
CA GLU A 35 -14.17 -11.93 -0.58
C GLU A 35 -13.02 -12.12 0.42
N SER A 36 -11.97 -12.84 0.06
CA SER A 36 -10.80 -13.07 0.91
C SER A 36 -10.02 -11.78 1.20
N HIS A 37 -10.15 -10.77 0.36
CA HIS A 37 -9.50 -9.46 0.60
C HIS A 37 -10.11 -8.68 1.77
N ALA A 38 -11.33 -9.04 2.22
CA ALA A 38 -11.95 -8.52 3.43
C ALA A 38 -11.47 -9.23 4.72
N ASP A 39 -10.78 -10.36 4.58
CA ASP A 39 -10.24 -11.08 5.73
C ASP A 39 -9.08 -10.29 6.33
N TRP A 40 -9.36 -9.64 7.44
CA TRP A 40 -8.36 -8.98 8.26
C TRP A 40 -8.48 -9.45 9.71
N LYS A 41 -7.36 -9.87 10.28
CA LYS A 41 -7.30 -10.33 11.68
C LYS A 41 -6.06 -9.75 12.33
N ILE A 42 -6.19 -9.33 13.57
CA ILE A 42 -5.02 -8.98 14.37
C ILE A 42 -4.19 -10.26 14.57
N VAL A 43 -2.98 -10.25 14.00
CA VAL A 43 -2.06 -11.39 14.13
C VAL A 43 -1.45 -11.45 15.53
N PRO A 44 -1.19 -12.67 16.05
CA PRO A 44 -0.56 -12.88 17.35
C PRO A 44 0.77 -12.23 17.40
N ARG A 45 1.38 -11.42 17.61
CA ARG A 45 2.69 -10.74 17.50
C ARG A 45 2.68 -9.59 16.50
N ARG A 46 1.52 -8.95 16.31
CA ARG A 46 1.46 -7.67 15.62
C ARG A 46 2.52 -6.72 16.21
N ARG A 47 3.31 -6.10 15.36
CA ARG A 47 4.31 -5.14 15.82
C ARG A 47 3.63 -3.98 16.56
N ASP A 48 4.29 -3.50 17.60
CA ASP A 48 3.81 -2.33 18.34
C ASP A 48 3.76 -1.10 17.43
N VAL A 49 2.61 -0.46 17.38
CA VAL A 49 2.35 0.72 16.54
C VAL A 49 3.25 1.89 16.92
N ILE A 50 3.45 2.10 18.21
CA ILE A 50 4.32 3.20 18.69
C ILE A 50 5.76 2.91 18.33
N GLY A 51 6.24 1.68 18.55
CA GLY A 51 7.59 1.27 18.15
C GLY A 51 7.85 1.43 16.66
N LEU A 52 6.87 1.14 15.78
CA LEU A 52 6.99 1.39 14.34
C LEU A 52 7.10 2.88 14.00
N LEU A 53 6.34 3.73 14.67
CA LEU A 53 6.41 5.19 14.48
C LEU A 53 7.75 5.77 14.96
N GLU A 54 8.27 5.28 16.08
CA GLU A 54 9.57 5.69 16.62
C GLU A 54 10.71 5.26 15.69
N GLU A 55 10.68 4.02 15.18
CA GLU A 55 11.65 3.50 14.20
C GLU A 55 11.64 4.36 12.93
N GLN A 56 10.48 4.69 12.39
CA GLN A 56 10.35 5.57 11.23
C GLN A 56 10.87 6.99 11.55
N SER A 57 10.61 7.48 12.75
CA SER A 57 11.03 8.81 13.19
C SER A 57 12.55 8.95 13.33
N ALA A 58 13.26 7.85 13.62
CA ALA A 58 14.72 7.86 13.73
C ALA A 58 15.44 8.27 12.42
N GLN A 59 14.76 8.14 11.28
CA GLN A 59 15.28 8.51 9.96
C GLN A 59 14.84 9.93 9.51
N ARG A 60 14.08 10.65 10.35
CA ARG A 60 13.52 11.96 10.02
C ARG A 60 14.32 13.10 10.70
N VAL A 61 14.08 14.33 10.24
CA VAL A 61 14.65 15.54 10.86
C VAL A 61 14.10 15.67 12.29
N PRO A 62 14.94 15.63 13.34
CA PRO A 62 14.46 15.58 14.72
C PRO A 62 13.52 16.73 15.11
N ASP A 63 13.83 17.95 14.68
CA ASP A 63 13.05 19.15 15.03
C ASP A 63 11.64 19.13 14.44
N LEU A 64 11.38 18.33 13.39
CA LEU A 64 10.08 18.20 12.74
C LEU A 64 9.21 17.06 13.30
N ILE A 65 9.77 16.18 14.13
CA ILE A 65 9.03 15.04 14.70
C ILE A 65 7.85 15.50 15.57
N PRO A 66 7.98 16.45 16.51
CA PRO A 66 6.85 16.93 17.31
C PRO A 66 5.74 17.54 16.45
N LEU A 67 6.10 18.30 15.42
CA LEU A 67 5.12 18.90 14.50
C LEU A 67 4.38 17.81 13.70
N ARG A 68 5.08 16.75 13.29
CA ARG A 68 4.47 15.62 12.60
C ARG A 68 3.42 14.95 13.49
N TYR A 69 3.76 14.59 14.70
CA TYR A 69 2.83 13.97 15.64
C TYR A 69 1.64 14.86 15.97
N TYR A 70 1.89 16.15 16.16
CA TYR A 70 0.80 17.12 16.35
C TYR A 70 -0.19 17.11 15.17
N ARG A 71 0.31 17.16 13.93
CA ARG A 71 -0.54 17.09 12.74
C ARG A 71 -1.26 15.74 12.60
N MET A 72 -0.61 14.64 12.95
CA MET A 72 -1.23 13.31 12.93
C MET A 72 -2.36 13.16 13.94
N SER A 73 -2.32 13.90 15.06
CA SER A 73 -3.34 13.82 16.11
C SER A 73 -4.62 14.63 15.84
N ASP A 74 -4.66 15.38 14.74
CA ASP A 74 -5.78 16.27 14.43
C ASP A 74 -7.06 15.51 14.02
N SER A 75 -6.94 14.43 13.25
CA SER A 75 -8.08 13.62 12.80
C SER A 75 -7.67 12.17 12.46
N ALA A 76 -8.65 11.29 12.31
CA ALA A 76 -8.41 9.92 11.85
C ALA A 76 -7.71 9.90 10.47
N PHE A 77 -8.10 10.79 9.57
CA PHE A 77 -7.49 10.88 8.25
C PHE A 77 -6.04 11.38 8.29
N THR A 78 -5.74 12.41 9.09
CA THR A 78 -4.36 12.91 9.24
C THR A 78 -3.45 11.88 9.92
N PHE A 79 -3.97 11.11 10.87
CA PHE A 79 -3.26 9.96 11.43
C PHE A 79 -3.00 8.90 10.36
N TYR A 80 -4.02 8.53 9.59
CA TYR A 80 -3.93 7.54 8.53
C TYR A 80 -2.85 7.87 7.49
N ARG A 81 -2.79 9.12 7.02
CA ARG A 81 -1.75 9.61 6.10
C ARG A 81 -0.32 9.40 6.63
N GLY A 82 -0.13 9.54 7.94
CA GLY A 82 1.18 9.37 8.57
C GLY A 82 1.57 7.93 8.88
N THR A 83 0.73 6.93 8.55
CA THR A 83 0.88 5.54 9.04
C THR A 83 0.92 4.49 7.94
N ALA A 84 1.49 4.81 6.77
CA ALA A 84 1.65 3.86 5.66
C ALA A 84 2.44 2.62 6.08
N LEU A 85 3.54 2.79 6.81
CA LEU A 85 4.37 1.69 7.33
C LEU A 85 3.58 0.75 8.25
N ILE A 86 2.71 1.29 9.10
CA ILE A 86 1.87 0.48 10.00
C ILE A 86 0.91 -0.37 9.17
N MET A 87 0.24 0.24 8.18
CA MET A 87 -0.68 -0.49 7.32
C MET A 87 0.05 -1.56 6.49
N ALA A 88 1.24 -1.28 5.97
CA ALA A 88 2.05 -2.26 5.24
C ALA A 88 2.39 -3.47 6.12
N ASN A 89 2.76 -3.25 7.39
CA ASN A 89 2.98 -4.34 8.36
C ASN A 89 1.71 -5.17 8.60
N ASP A 90 0.55 -4.54 8.72
CA ASP A 90 -0.72 -5.24 8.90
C ASP A 90 -1.12 -6.00 7.63
N LEU A 91 -0.96 -5.42 6.46
CA LEU A 91 -1.31 -6.03 5.18
C LEU A 91 -0.38 -7.18 4.77
N ALA A 92 0.85 -7.24 5.28
CA ALA A 92 1.79 -8.32 5.01
C ALA A 92 1.25 -9.72 5.36
N HIS A 93 0.22 -9.79 6.18
CA HIS A 93 -0.45 -11.04 6.61
C HIS A 93 -1.82 -11.25 5.94
N THR A 94 -2.19 -10.42 4.98
CA THR A 94 -3.47 -10.55 4.26
C THR A 94 -3.29 -11.29 2.93
N PRO A 95 -4.36 -11.91 2.39
CA PRO A 95 -4.30 -12.57 1.11
C PRO A 95 -3.86 -11.62 -0.01
N THR A 96 -3.00 -12.13 -0.90
CA THR A 96 -2.56 -11.44 -2.10
C THR A 96 -2.60 -12.39 -3.30
N THR A 97 -2.76 -11.85 -4.50
CA THR A 97 -2.73 -12.63 -5.74
C THR A 97 -1.30 -13.00 -6.17
N GLY A 98 -0.29 -12.43 -5.53
CA GLY A 98 1.11 -12.62 -5.90
C GLY A 98 1.56 -11.79 -7.11
N ILE A 99 0.74 -10.84 -7.59
CA ILE A 99 1.13 -9.91 -8.65
C ILE A 99 1.88 -8.73 -8.02
N PRO A 100 3.19 -8.62 -8.20
CA PRO A 100 3.95 -7.47 -7.73
C PRO A 100 3.78 -6.29 -8.68
N VAL A 101 3.70 -5.11 -8.12
CA VAL A 101 3.73 -3.83 -8.85
C VAL A 101 4.74 -2.89 -8.21
N GLN A 102 5.05 -1.79 -8.88
CA GLN A 102 5.64 -0.64 -8.21
C GLN A 102 4.52 0.03 -7.42
N ALA A 103 4.34 -0.41 -6.17
CA ALA A 103 3.33 0.15 -5.28
C ALA A 103 3.68 1.58 -4.89
N VAL A 104 2.68 2.43 -4.73
CA VAL A 104 2.84 3.81 -4.24
C VAL A 104 3.24 3.83 -2.77
N GLY A 105 2.74 2.87 -2.00
CA GLY A 105 2.97 2.74 -0.57
C GLY A 105 2.02 3.60 0.25
N ASP A 106 1.85 4.88 -0.07
CA ASP A 106 0.91 5.79 0.57
C ASP A 106 -0.24 6.23 -0.36
N ALA A 107 -0.93 5.28 -0.99
CA ALA A 107 -2.01 5.52 -1.95
C ALA A 107 -3.34 5.98 -1.31
N HIS A 108 -3.32 6.96 -0.40
CA HIS A 108 -4.55 7.53 0.16
C HIS A 108 -5.16 8.57 -0.79
N ILE A 109 -6.46 8.86 -0.65
CA ILE A 109 -7.21 9.74 -1.55
C ILE A 109 -6.61 11.14 -1.72
N GLY A 110 -5.94 11.68 -0.69
CA GLY A 110 -5.29 12.99 -0.77
C GLY A 110 -4.01 13.02 -1.63
N ASN A 111 -3.50 11.85 -2.06
CA ASN A 111 -2.35 11.73 -2.96
C ASN A 111 -2.77 11.59 -4.44
N PHE A 112 -4.06 11.67 -4.73
CA PHE A 112 -4.57 11.76 -6.09
C PHE A 112 -4.97 13.19 -6.41
N GLY A 113 -4.52 13.69 -7.54
CA GLY A 113 -4.77 15.07 -7.92
C GLY A 113 -4.59 15.35 -9.41
N MET A 114 -4.94 16.56 -9.80
CA MET A 114 -4.76 17.03 -11.16
C MET A 114 -3.44 17.80 -11.27
N PHE A 115 -2.62 17.44 -12.22
CA PHE A 115 -1.39 18.14 -12.52
C PHE A 115 -1.06 18.12 -14.01
N ARG A 116 -0.12 18.95 -14.42
CA ARG A 116 0.31 19.03 -15.81
C ARG A 116 1.46 18.06 -16.04
N SER A 117 1.27 17.13 -16.97
CA SER A 117 2.30 16.16 -17.34
C SER A 117 3.46 16.82 -18.11
N PRO A 118 4.63 16.16 -18.25
CA PRO A 118 5.73 16.65 -19.07
C PRO A 118 5.36 16.88 -20.54
N SER A 119 4.31 16.24 -21.05
CA SER A 119 3.74 16.45 -22.38
C SER A 119 2.70 17.57 -22.45
N ASP A 120 2.65 18.42 -21.44
CA ASP A 120 1.74 19.58 -21.32
C ASP A 120 0.24 19.22 -21.30
N ARG A 121 -0.10 18.00 -20.88
CA ARG A 121 -1.50 17.56 -20.72
C ARG A 121 -1.91 17.61 -19.26
N LEU A 122 -3.13 18.07 -19.00
CA LEU A 122 -3.74 17.95 -17.68
C LEU A 122 -4.11 16.47 -17.44
N VAL A 123 -3.57 15.89 -16.38
CA VAL A 123 -3.80 14.50 -16.00
C VAL A 123 -4.29 14.45 -14.55
N PHE A 124 -5.12 13.45 -14.24
CA PHE A 124 -5.46 13.07 -12.87
C PHE A 124 -4.73 11.79 -12.54
N ASP A 125 -3.84 11.85 -11.59
CA ASP A 125 -2.98 10.71 -11.22
C ASP A 125 -2.47 10.89 -9.80
N ILE A 126 -1.63 9.96 -9.37
CA ILE A 126 -0.91 10.01 -8.09
C ILE A 126 0.22 11.04 -8.21
N ASN A 127 0.38 11.85 -7.19
CA ASN A 127 1.34 12.96 -7.18
C ASN A 127 2.41 12.87 -6.07
N ASP A 128 2.41 11.80 -5.29
CA ASP A 128 3.40 11.54 -4.24
C ASP A 128 3.85 10.08 -4.28
N PHE A 129 5.16 9.87 -4.42
CA PHE A 129 5.81 8.57 -4.55
C PHE A 129 6.94 8.36 -3.54
N ASP A 130 6.98 9.13 -2.46
CA ASP A 130 8.09 9.08 -1.49
C ASP A 130 8.23 7.72 -0.79
N GLU A 131 7.13 6.96 -0.67
CA GLU A 131 7.10 5.65 0.00
C GLU A 131 6.98 4.48 -0.99
N THR A 132 7.27 4.71 -2.28
CA THR A 132 7.13 3.70 -3.33
C THR A 132 8.10 2.53 -3.15
N ALA A 133 7.59 1.32 -3.33
CA ALA A 133 8.37 0.08 -3.28
C ALA A 133 7.71 -1.03 -4.13
N THR A 134 8.48 -2.07 -4.45
CA THR A 134 7.87 -3.27 -5.05
C THR A 134 7.01 -3.98 -4.01
N GLY A 135 5.73 -4.17 -4.31
CA GLY A 135 4.77 -4.81 -3.41
C GLY A 135 3.53 -5.33 -4.10
N PRO A 136 2.62 -5.99 -3.38
CA PRO A 136 1.34 -6.43 -3.92
C PRO A 136 0.46 -5.23 -4.31
N TRP A 137 -0.16 -5.27 -5.49
CA TRP A 137 -1.07 -4.21 -5.94
C TRP A 137 -2.27 -4.00 -4.99
N GLU A 138 -2.66 -5.04 -4.28
CA GLU A 138 -3.75 -5.02 -3.31
C GLU A 138 -3.51 -4.03 -2.18
N TRP A 139 -2.27 -3.77 -1.82
CA TRP A 139 -1.95 -2.85 -0.72
C TRP A 139 -2.37 -1.43 -1.04
N ASP A 140 -2.06 -0.94 -2.23
CA ASP A 140 -2.48 0.39 -2.67
C ASP A 140 -4.00 0.52 -2.78
N VAL A 141 -4.67 -0.49 -3.36
CA VAL A 141 -6.13 -0.48 -3.46
C VAL A 141 -6.81 -0.50 -2.08
N LYS A 142 -6.31 -1.32 -1.16
CA LYS A 142 -6.83 -1.34 0.22
C LYS A 142 -6.58 -0.01 0.93
N ARG A 143 -5.40 0.59 0.72
CA ARG A 143 -5.07 1.89 1.30
C ARG A 143 -5.98 2.99 0.76
N LEU A 144 -6.24 3.01 -0.54
CA LEU A 144 -7.19 3.94 -1.14
C LEU A 144 -8.61 3.74 -0.57
N ALA A 145 -9.11 2.50 -0.56
CA ALA A 145 -10.45 2.19 -0.10
C ALA A 145 -10.68 2.61 1.37
N VAL A 146 -9.75 2.31 2.27
CA VAL A 146 -9.82 2.72 3.67
C VAL A 146 -9.76 4.25 3.80
N SER A 147 -8.97 4.94 2.98
CA SER A 147 -8.89 6.40 3.02
C SER A 147 -10.21 7.06 2.62
N VAL A 148 -10.94 6.49 1.66
CA VAL A 148 -12.28 6.96 1.27
C VAL A 148 -13.28 6.76 2.41
N GLU A 149 -13.28 5.60 3.06
CA GLU A 149 -14.15 5.30 4.20
C GLU A 149 -13.91 6.25 5.38
N ILE A 150 -12.65 6.59 5.67
CA ILE A 150 -12.32 7.52 6.77
C ILE A 150 -12.72 8.97 6.44
N CYS A 151 -12.76 9.35 5.15
CA CYS A 151 -13.15 10.70 4.73
C CYS A 151 -14.66 10.91 4.63
N GLY A 152 -15.46 9.84 4.49
CA GLY A 152 -16.92 9.90 4.36
C GLY A 152 -17.60 9.93 5.69
#